data_988973713824faa13f7e8e336b57c43c
#
_entry.id   988973713824faa13f7e8e336b57c43c
#
_cell.length_a   1.000
_cell.length_b   1.000
_cell.length_c   1.000
_cell.angle_alpha   90.00
_cell.angle_beta   90.00
_cell.angle_gamma   90.00
#
_symmetry.space_group_name_H-M   'P 1'
#
loop_
_entity.id
_entity.type
_entity.pdbx_description
1 polymer ?
#
loop_
_entity_poly.entity_id
_entity_poly.type
_entity_poly.pdbx_seq_one_letter_code
_entity_poly.pdbx_strand_id
1 'polypeptide(L)'
;PFLDDLADQIVQKLHKEDQLPDWIHAHYADAGYVGSLVSRRLGIPLVFTGHSLGREKQRRLLAAGVDYDQIEQTYSISKRIDAEELALAHSNLLVTSTRQEAEDQYARYGSFDSNKVEIIPPGVDSNRFYLFDSISNEEKDLDSMFKPFLNDISLPPLLAISRAVRRKNIPALLEAYGRSPVLQQRHNLILILGCRDDSRQLEKQQRDVFQQIFELVDKYNLYGKVAYPKQHRRDQIPAI
;
A
#
# COMPACT_ATOMS: atom_id res chain seq x y z
N PRO A 1 25.10 10.29 -8.55
CA PRO A 1 26.14 9.34 -9.04
C PRO A 1 25.58 7.93 -9.21
N PHE A 2 25.07 7.26 -8.14
CA PHE A 2 24.64 5.86 -8.23
C PHE A 2 23.53 5.61 -9.27
N LEU A 3 22.50 6.45 -9.31
CA LEU A 3 21.40 6.32 -10.28
C LEU A 3 21.82 6.63 -11.72
N ASP A 4 22.78 7.54 -11.89
CA ASP A 4 23.38 7.85 -13.20
C ASP A 4 24.18 6.65 -13.72
N ASP A 5 25.03 6.07 -12.86
CA ASP A 5 25.80 4.88 -13.18
C ASP A 5 24.89 3.68 -13.53
N LEU A 6 23.76 3.54 -12.80
CA LEU A 6 22.76 2.51 -13.10
C LEU A 6 22.13 2.73 -14.48
N ALA A 7 21.77 3.97 -14.82
CA ALA A 7 21.24 4.29 -16.14
C ALA A 7 22.24 3.95 -17.25
N ASP A 8 23.53 4.27 -17.05
CA ASP A 8 24.62 3.93 -17.98
C ASP A 8 24.75 2.41 -18.18
N GLN A 9 24.73 1.65 -17.08
CA GLN A 9 24.80 0.20 -17.14
C GLN A 9 23.60 -0.41 -17.87
N ILE A 10 22.39 0.10 -17.67
CA ILE A 10 21.20 -0.35 -18.38
C ILE A 10 21.33 -0.11 -19.88
N VAL A 11 21.75 1.08 -20.29
CA VAL A 11 21.93 1.43 -21.70
C VAL A 11 22.99 0.51 -22.34
N GLN A 12 24.14 0.32 -21.69
CA GLN A 12 25.19 -0.57 -22.16
C GLN A 12 24.72 -2.02 -22.32
N LYS A 13 23.93 -2.50 -21.34
CA LYS A 13 23.39 -3.85 -21.38
C LYS A 13 22.43 -4.05 -22.55
N LEU A 14 21.47 -3.13 -22.74
CA LEU A 14 20.50 -3.18 -23.83
C LEU A 14 21.19 -3.16 -25.21
N HIS A 15 22.20 -2.33 -25.39
CA HIS A 15 23.00 -2.34 -26.61
C HIS A 15 23.77 -3.64 -26.83
N LYS A 16 24.36 -4.22 -25.77
CA LYS A 16 25.11 -5.46 -25.86
C LYS A 16 24.22 -6.67 -26.22
N GLU A 17 22.98 -6.67 -25.73
CA GLU A 17 22.03 -7.74 -25.97
C GLU A 17 21.26 -7.58 -27.29
N ASP A 18 21.45 -6.47 -28.00
CA ASP A 18 20.72 -6.07 -29.23
C ASP A 18 19.19 -6.19 -29.04
N GLN A 19 18.71 -5.86 -27.83
CA GLN A 19 17.31 -5.94 -27.46
C GLN A 19 16.85 -4.62 -26.86
N LEU A 20 16.24 -3.76 -27.69
CA LEU A 20 15.63 -2.53 -27.21
C LEU A 20 14.16 -2.80 -26.90
N PRO A 21 13.67 -2.39 -25.72
CA PRO A 21 12.26 -2.49 -25.40
C PRO A 21 11.46 -1.44 -26.17
N ASP A 22 10.19 -1.72 -26.46
CA ASP A 22 9.27 -0.77 -27.08
C ASP A 22 8.86 0.35 -26.12
N TRP A 23 8.84 0.05 -24.80
CA TRP A 23 8.43 0.97 -23.73
C TRP A 23 9.27 0.76 -22.48
N ILE A 24 9.47 1.84 -21.72
CA ILE A 24 10.01 1.81 -20.35
C ILE A 24 8.87 2.17 -19.40
N HIS A 25 8.56 1.30 -18.43
CA HIS A 25 7.62 1.63 -17.37
C HIS A 25 8.36 1.79 -16.04
N ALA A 26 8.44 3.00 -15.55
CA ALA A 26 9.15 3.35 -14.32
C ALA A 26 8.19 3.56 -13.15
N HIS A 27 8.50 2.95 -12.01
CA HIS A 27 7.73 3.04 -10.79
C HIS A 27 8.52 3.72 -9.68
N TYR A 28 7.94 4.72 -9.00
CA TYR A 28 8.57 5.55 -7.98
C TYR A 28 9.65 6.52 -8.52
N ALA A 29 10.08 7.46 -7.67
CA ALA A 29 11.00 8.54 -8.01
C ALA A 29 12.32 8.04 -8.59
N ASP A 30 12.97 7.06 -7.93
CA ASP A 30 14.29 6.58 -8.33
C ASP A 30 14.26 5.90 -9.69
N ALA A 31 13.28 5.00 -9.93
CA ALA A 31 13.12 4.38 -11.24
C ALA A 31 12.62 5.39 -12.29
N GLY A 32 11.81 6.39 -11.89
CA GLY A 32 11.41 7.50 -12.74
C GLY A 32 12.61 8.30 -13.25
N TYR A 33 13.55 8.62 -12.36
CA TYR A 33 14.80 9.28 -12.71
C TYR A 33 15.64 8.45 -13.69
N VAL A 34 15.93 7.19 -13.34
CA VAL A 34 16.72 6.28 -14.20
C VAL A 34 16.02 6.05 -15.54
N GLY A 35 14.71 5.78 -15.52
CA GLY A 35 13.91 5.58 -16.72
C GLY A 35 13.92 6.79 -17.66
N SER A 36 13.91 8.01 -17.11
CA SER A 36 14.02 9.25 -17.88
C SER A 36 15.37 9.37 -18.60
N LEU A 37 16.47 9.01 -17.92
CA LEU A 37 17.80 9.02 -18.51
C LEU A 37 17.95 7.98 -19.63
N VAL A 38 17.46 6.76 -19.38
CA VAL A 38 17.50 5.66 -20.36
C VAL A 38 16.61 5.96 -21.56
N SER A 39 15.38 6.42 -21.32
CA SER A 39 14.43 6.84 -22.37
C SER A 39 15.03 7.89 -23.31
N ARG A 40 15.64 8.91 -22.76
CA ARG A 40 16.28 10.00 -23.56
C ARG A 40 17.46 9.51 -24.40
N ARG A 41 18.27 8.60 -23.86
CA ARG A 41 19.47 8.11 -24.56
C ARG A 41 19.14 7.14 -25.69
N LEU A 42 18.09 6.34 -25.50
CA LEU A 42 17.68 5.29 -26.44
C LEU A 42 16.52 5.69 -27.35
N GLY A 43 15.88 6.84 -27.10
CA GLY A 43 14.69 7.27 -27.83
C GLY A 43 13.45 6.40 -27.57
N ILE A 44 13.38 5.72 -26.43
CA ILE A 44 12.30 4.80 -26.05
C ILE A 44 11.26 5.53 -25.24
N PRO A 45 9.94 5.40 -25.53
CA PRO A 45 8.88 6.05 -24.76
C PRO A 45 8.87 5.63 -23.29
N LEU A 46 8.58 6.59 -22.38
CA LEU A 46 8.51 6.40 -20.93
C LEU A 46 7.08 6.45 -20.44
N VAL A 47 6.66 5.42 -19.71
CA VAL A 47 5.47 5.40 -18.86
C VAL A 47 5.91 5.59 -17.40
N PHE A 48 5.26 6.48 -16.66
CA PHE A 48 5.60 6.74 -15.27
C PHE A 48 4.42 6.48 -14.33
N THR A 49 4.70 5.86 -13.18
CA THR A 49 3.75 5.66 -12.07
C THR A 49 4.44 5.97 -10.75
N GLY A 50 4.07 7.06 -10.09
CA GLY A 50 4.76 7.53 -8.88
C GLY A 50 4.43 6.74 -7.60
N HIS A 51 3.21 6.17 -7.49
CA HIS A 51 2.66 5.44 -6.32
C HIS A 51 2.64 6.21 -5.00
N SER A 52 3.70 6.95 -4.71
CA SER A 52 3.85 7.77 -3.51
C SER A 52 4.72 8.96 -3.90
N LEU A 53 4.21 10.15 -3.69
CA LEU A 53 4.81 11.38 -4.21
C LEU A 53 5.50 12.21 -3.11
N GLY A 54 6.66 12.77 -3.44
CA GLY A 54 7.49 13.57 -2.54
C GLY A 54 6.78 14.83 -2.06
N ARG A 55 6.13 15.58 -2.94
CA ARG A 55 5.38 16.81 -2.59
C ARG A 55 4.26 16.51 -1.61
N GLU A 56 3.52 15.41 -1.79
CA GLU A 56 2.46 15.00 -0.87
C GLU A 56 3.02 14.54 0.48
N LYS A 57 4.14 13.80 0.48
CA LYS A 57 4.84 13.41 1.71
C LYS A 57 5.32 14.64 2.48
N GLN A 58 5.97 15.58 1.81
CA GLN A 58 6.45 16.84 2.40
C GLN A 58 5.29 17.62 3.02
N ARG A 59 4.20 17.82 2.27
CA ARG A 59 3.01 18.54 2.74
C ARG A 59 2.44 17.92 4.02
N ARG A 60 2.32 16.57 4.08
CA ARG A 60 1.80 15.86 5.26
C ARG A 60 2.70 15.99 6.47
N LEU A 61 4.02 15.94 6.28
CA LEU A 61 4.97 16.06 7.38
C LEU A 61 4.99 17.49 7.94
N LEU A 62 4.97 18.50 7.06
CA LEU A 62 4.86 19.91 7.48
C LEU A 62 3.54 20.17 8.23
N ALA A 63 2.42 19.64 7.74
CA ALA A 63 1.12 19.75 8.42
C ALA A 63 1.10 19.02 9.78
N ALA A 64 1.95 18.02 9.98
CA ALA A 64 2.15 17.34 11.26
C ALA A 64 3.14 18.08 12.18
N GLY A 65 3.65 19.25 11.80
CA GLY A 65 4.56 20.06 12.58
C GLY A 65 6.04 19.63 12.52
N VAL A 66 6.40 18.77 11.55
CA VAL A 66 7.81 18.40 11.34
C VAL A 66 8.49 19.54 10.57
N ASP A 67 9.64 19.98 11.06
CA ASP A 67 10.43 21.02 10.43
C ASP A 67 10.99 20.60 9.07
N TYR A 68 11.11 21.58 8.15
CA TYR A 68 11.60 21.33 6.78
C TYR A 68 13.00 20.74 6.75
N ASP A 69 13.92 21.27 7.56
CA ASP A 69 15.30 20.79 7.60
C ASP A 69 15.39 19.35 8.08
N GLN A 70 14.55 18.97 9.04
CA GLN A 70 14.43 17.60 9.52
C GLN A 70 13.88 16.67 8.43
N ILE A 71 12.90 17.14 7.63
CA ILE A 71 12.35 16.39 6.50
C ILE A 71 13.45 16.17 5.45
N GLU A 72 14.22 17.20 5.13
CA GLU A 72 15.30 17.13 4.15
C GLU A 72 16.42 16.20 4.60
N GLN A 73 16.88 16.31 5.84
CA GLN A 73 17.91 15.43 6.41
C GLN A 73 17.49 13.97 6.44
N THR A 74 16.22 13.70 6.74
CA THR A 74 15.72 12.33 6.90
C THR A 74 15.38 11.66 5.57
N TYR A 75 14.86 12.42 4.59
CA TYR A 75 14.26 11.87 3.39
C TYR A 75 14.88 12.34 2.09
N SER A 76 15.81 13.30 2.12
CA SER A 76 16.32 14.01 0.94
C SER A 76 15.16 14.40 0.01
N ILE A 77 14.14 15.04 0.59
CA ILE A 77 12.83 15.23 -0.06
C ILE A 77 12.94 16.10 -1.32
N SER A 78 13.85 17.06 -1.36
CA SER A 78 14.12 17.90 -2.53
C SER A 78 14.60 17.05 -3.71
N LYS A 79 15.59 16.19 -3.51
CA LYS A 79 16.11 15.31 -4.56
C LYS A 79 15.03 14.36 -5.11
N ARG A 80 14.17 13.87 -4.22
CA ARG A 80 13.06 13.03 -4.61
C ARG A 80 12.06 13.79 -5.48
N ILE A 81 11.70 15.01 -5.09
CA ILE A 81 10.79 15.88 -5.87
C ILE A 81 11.40 16.20 -7.24
N ASP A 82 12.69 16.51 -7.30
CA ASP A 82 13.39 16.79 -8.55
C ASP A 82 13.39 15.57 -9.50
N ALA A 83 13.57 14.36 -8.95
CA ALA A 83 13.48 13.12 -9.71
C ALA A 83 12.08 12.88 -10.26
N GLU A 84 11.05 13.18 -9.48
CA GLU A 84 9.64 13.09 -9.90
C GLU A 84 9.30 14.15 -10.95
N GLU A 85 9.78 15.39 -10.81
CA GLU A 85 9.64 16.45 -11.85
C GLU A 85 10.29 16.01 -13.17
N LEU A 86 11.50 15.44 -13.10
CA LEU A 86 12.19 14.95 -14.30
C LEU A 86 11.38 13.81 -14.96
N ALA A 87 10.88 12.87 -14.17
CA ALA A 87 10.07 11.75 -14.67
C ALA A 87 8.78 12.24 -15.34
N LEU A 88 8.08 13.20 -14.74
CA LEU A 88 6.87 13.81 -15.28
C LEU A 88 7.15 14.60 -16.58
N ALA A 89 8.24 15.36 -16.62
CA ALA A 89 8.62 16.11 -17.81
C ALA A 89 8.87 15.21 -19.03
N HIS A 90 9.54 14.05 -18.80
CA HIS A 90 9.96 13.15 -19.87
C HIS A 90 9.00 12.01 -20.16
N SER A 91 8.01 11.74 -19.30
CA SER A 91 7.03 10.69 -19.56
C SER A 91 6.15 11.04 -20.76
N ASN A 92 5.89 10.03 -21.58
CA ASN A 92 4.89 10.06 -22.65
C ASN A 92 3.51 9.76 -22.10
N LEU A 93 3.45 8.94 -21.03
CA LEU A 93 2.23 8.54 -20.35
C LEU A 93 2.44 8.55 -18.84
N LEU A 94 1.48 9.10 -18.11
CA LEU A 94 1.41 9.08 -16.65
C LEU A 94 0.26 8.18 -16.22
N VAL A 95 0.56 7.09 -15.54
CA VAL A 95 -0.46 6.19 -15.00
C VAL A 95 -0.75 6.54 -13.54
N THR A 96 -2.02 6.78 -13.23
CA THR A 96 -2.52 7.04 -11.87
C THR A 96 -3.61 6.05 -11.50
N SER A 97 -3.76 5.73 -10.21
CA SER A 97 -4.79 4.78 -9.76
C SER A 97 -6.18 5.39 -9.73
N THR A 98 -6.28 6.70 -9.54
CA THR A 98 -7.55 7.44 -9.44
C THR A 98 -7.43 8.84 -10.03
N ARG A 99 -8.56 9.40 -10.46
CA ARG A 99 -8.65 10.81 -10.89
C ARG A 99 -8.21 11.77 -9.76
N GLN A 100 -8.63 11.49 -8.54
CA GLN A 100 -8.25 12.30 -7.38
C GLN A 100 -6.73 12.32 -7.16
N GLU A 101 -6.04 11.20 -7.38
CA GLU A 101 -4.57 11.15 -7.29
C GLU A 101 -3.93 12.12 -8.31
N ALA A 102 -4.42 12.13 -9.55
CA ALA A 102 -3.95 13.04 -10.59
C ALA A 102 -4.18 14.51 -10.19
N GLU A 103 -5.41 14.86 -9.82
CA GLU A 103 -5.83 16.24 -9.55
C GLU A 103 -5.27 16.80 -8.22
N ASP A 104 -5.20 15.98 -7.15
CA ASP A 104 -4.78 16.43 -5.82
C ASP A 104 -3.28 16.31 -5.57
N GLN A 105 -2.60 15.35 -6.20
CA GLN A 105 -1.21 15.05 -5.91
C GLN A 105 -0.27 15.39 -7.06
N TYR A 106 -0.52 14.85 -8.26
CA TYR A 106 0.35 15.13 -9.41
C TYR A 106 0.22 16.56 -9.93
N ALA A 107 -0.95 17.17 -9.88
CA ALA A 107 -1.15 18.57 -10.28
C ALA A 107 -0.34 19.59 -9.45
N ARG A 108 0.32 19.15 -8.38
CA ARG A 108 1.25 19.98 -7.58
C ARG A 108 2.64 20.10 -8.20
N TYR A 109 2.94 19.31 -9.22
CA TYR A 109 4.23 19.32 -9.92
C TYR A 109 4.18 20.29 -11.10
N GLY A 110 5.26 21.03 -11.29
CA GLY A 110 5.37 21.99 -12.39
C GLY A 110 5.38 21.31 -13.77
N SER A 111 5.89 20.10 -13.83
CA SER A 111 5.98 19.27 -15.05
C SER A 111 4.74 18.41 -15.31
N PHE A 112 3.67 18.56 -14.52
CA PHE A 112 2.44 17.80 -14.72
C PHE A 112 1.71 18.24 -16.00
N ASP A 113 1.32 17.26 -16.82
CA ASP A 113 0.50 17.45 -18.02
C ASP A 113 -0.71 16.51 -17.95
N SER A 114 -1.90 17.08 -17.80
CA SER A 114 -3.15 16.32 -17.71
C SER A 114 -3.48 15.53 -18.98
N ASN A 115 -2.95 15.93 -20.14
CA ASN A 115 -3.17 15.23 -21.41
C ASN A 115 -2.41 13.88 -21.48
N LYS A 116 -1.42 13.69 -20.63
CA LYS A 116 -0.64 12.44 -20.54
C LYS A 116 -1.19 11.47 -19.50
N VAL A 117 -2.29 11.81 -18.81
CA VAL A 117 -2.81 11.01 -17.68
C VAL A 117 -3.75 9.92 -18.16
N GLU A 118 -3.43 8.69 -17.79
CA GLU A 118 -4.34 7.55 -17.86
C GLU A 118 -4.67 7.03 -16.47
N ILE A 119 -5.96 6.82 -16.21
CA ILE A 119 -6.44 6.31 -14.92
C ILE A 119 -6.58 4.80 -15.03
N ILE A 120 -5.61 4.09 -14.46
CA ILE A 120 -5.57 2.63 -14.46
C ILE A 120 -5.56 2.16 -12.99
N PRO A 121 -6.72 1.74 -12.46
CA PRO A 121 -6.79 1.18 -11.11
C PRO A 121 -5.93 -0.09 -10.98
N PRO A 122 -5.42 -0.40 -9.77
CA PRO A 122 -4.70 -1.65 -9.53
C PRO A 122 -5.51 -2.87 -9.95
N GLY A 123 -4.90 -3.75 -10.72
CA GLY A 123 -5.52 -4.99 -11.17
C GLY A 123 -5.68 -6.03 -10.06
N VAL A 124 -6.62 -6.92 -10.23
CA VAL A 124 -6.86 -8.09 -9.37
C VAL A 124 -6.70 -9.36 -10.21
N ASP A 125 -5.99 -10.35 -9.67
CA ASP A 125 -5.91 -11.67 -10.27
C ASP A 125 -7.20 -12.45 -9.98
N SER A 126 -8.11 -12.47 -10.96
CA SER A 126 -9.39 -13.14 -10.84
C SER A 126 -9.30 -14.68 -10.74
N ASN A 127 -8.14 -15.28 -11.06
CA ASN A 127 -7.91 -16.70 -10.84
C ASN A 127 -7.61 -17.03 -9.38
N ARG A 128 -7.21 -16.03 -8.61
CA ARG A 128 -6.92 -16.16 -7.17
C ARG A 128 -8.02 -15.57 -6.30
N PHE A 129 -8.65 -14.50 -6.74
CA PHE A 129 -9.71 -13.79 -6.02
C PHE A 129 -11.02 -13.97 -6.78
N TYR A 130 -11.74 -15.02 -6.48
CA TYR A 130 -13.02 -15.38 -7.08
C TYR A 130 -14.05 -15.73 -5.99
N LEU A 131 -15.32 -15.67 -6.35
CA LEU A 131 -16.39 -16.13 -5.47
C LEU A 131 -16.35 -17.67 -5.40
N PHE A 132 -16.30 -18.20 -4.19
CA PHE A 132 -16.38 -19.64 -3.98
C PHE A 132 -17.84 -20.10 -4.06
N ASP A 133 -18.15 -21.01 -4.98
CA ASP A 133 -19.50 -21.58 -5.12
C ASP A 133 -19.74 -22.76 -4.15
N SER A 134 -18.73 -23.25 -3.46
CA SER A 134 -18.80 -24.39 -2.54
C SER A 134 -17.67 -24.40 -1.51
N ILE A 135 -17.97 -24.91 -0.33
CA ILE A 135 -17.04 -25.10 0.78
C ILE A 135 -15.91 -26.05 0.37
N SER A 136 -14.69 -25.55 0.36
CA SER A 136 -13.48 -26.32 0.03
C SER A 136 -12.75 -26.81 1.30
N ASN A 137 -11.78 -27.74 1.14
CA ASN A 137 -10.95 -28.19 2.26
C ASN A 137 -10.07 -27.06 2.85
N GLU A 138 -9.89 -25.96 2.14
CA GLU A 138 -9.15 -24.77 2.60
C GLU A 138 -9.89 -24.03 3.71
N GLU A 139 -11.22 -24.07 3.74
CA GLU A 139 -12.03 -23.46 4.82
C GLU A 139 -11.79 -24.11 6.18
N LYS A 140 -11.52 -25.41 6.24
CA LYS A 140 -11.21 -26.09 7.51
C LYS A 140 -9.92 -25.61 8.15
N ASP A 141 -8.95 -25.19 7.34
CA ASP A 141 -7.68 -24.60 7.81
C ASP A 141 -7.90 -23.18 8.34
N LEU A 142 -8.80 -22.42 7.71
CA LEU A 142 -9.19 -21.08 8.16
C LEU A 142 -9.98 -21.10 9.47
N ASP A 143 -10.91 -22.04 9.62
CA ASP A 143 -11.63 -22.23 10.87
C ASP A 143 -10.68 -22.42 12.05
N SER A 144 -9.64 -23.21 11.87
CA SER A 144 -8.64 -23.45 12.92
C SER A 144 -7.91 -22.18 13.35
N MET A 145 -7.74 -21.21 12.42
CA MET A 145 -7.12 -19.92 12.70
C MET A 145 -8.01 -19.00 13.55
N PHE A 146 -9.34 -19.08 13.39
CA PHE A 146 -10.28 -18.16 14.03
C PHE A 146 -10.93 -18.73 15.29
N LYS A 147 -11.09 -20.06 15.40
CA LYS A 147 -11.66 -20.75 16.57
C LYS A 147 -11.11 -20.31 17.92
N PRO A 148 -9.81 -20.02 18.09
CA PRO A 148 -9.29 -19.55 19.38
C PRO A 148 -9.81 -18.18 19.82
N PHE A 149 -10.42 -17.42 18.91
CA PHE A 149 -10.87 -16.04 19.14
C PHE A 149 -12.39 -15.92 19.20
N LEU A 150 -13.14 -16.86 18.63
CA LEU A 150 -14.58 -16.72 18.38
C LEU A 150 -15.38 -17.76 19.13
N ASN A 151 -16.42 -17.32 19.84
CA ASN A 151 -17.35 -18.23 20.53
C ASN A 151 -18.28 -18.96 19.55
N ASP A 152 -18.70 -18.29 18.50
CA ASP A 152 -19.55 -18.84 17.45
C ASP A 152 -18.96 -18.50 16.08
N ILE A 153 -18.30 -19.46 15.46
CA ILE A 153 -17.66 -19.29 14.16
C ILE A 153 -18.66 -19.26 12.98
N SER A 154 -19.91 -19.70 13.22
CA SER A 154 -20.94 -19.76 12.18
C SER A 154 -21.50 -18.38 11.81
N LEU A 155 -21.27 -17.36 12.65
CA LEU A 155 -21.71 -16.00 12.34
C LEU A 155 -20.89 -15.42 11.18
N PRO A 156 -21.56 -14.79 10.18
CA PRO A 156 -20.89 -14.21 9.05
C PRO A 156 -19.86 -13.14 9.48
N PRO A 157 -18.65 -13.12 8.91
CA PRO A 157 -17.60 -12.20 9.32
C PRO A 157 -17.75 -10.81 8.69
N LEU A 158 -17.42 -9.80 9.48
CA LEU A 158 -16.97 -8.50 8.98
C LEU A 158 -15.44 -8.56 8.90
N LEU A 159 -14.87 -8.35 7.71
CA LEU A 159 -13.47 -8.57 7.46
C LEU A 159 -12.70 -7.26 7.23
N ALA A 160 -11.54 -7.11 7.89
CA ALA A 160 -10.57 -6.08 7.57
C ALA A 160 -9.18 -6.69 7.39
N ILE A 161 -8.62 -6.52 6.20
CA ILE A 161 -7.27 -6.96 5.86
C ILE A 161 -6.40 -5.73 5.57
N SER A 162 -5.40 -5.47 6.42
CA SER A 162 -4.48 -4.34 6.22
C SER A 162 -3.24 -4.47 7.11
N ARG A 163 -2.26 -3.57 6.91
CA ARG A 163 -1.21 -3.38 7.92
C ARG A 163 -1.77 -2.63 9.13
N ALA A 164 -1.31 -2.97 10.34
CA ALA A 164 -1.64 -2.28 11.58
C ALA A 164 -0.95 -0.90 11.65
N VAL A 165 -1.38 0.04 10.82
CA VAL A 165 -0.83 1.41 10.77
C VAL A 165 -1.95 2.44 10.95
N ARG A 166 -1.60 3.58 11.54
CA ARG A 166 -2.56 4.65 11.92
C ARG A 166 -3.53 5.03 10.81
N ARG A 167 -3.03 5.17 9.57
CA ARG A 167 -3.85 5.57 8.41
C ARG A 167 -4.92 4.56 8.01
N LYS A 168 -4.81 3.29 8.45
CA LYS A 168 -5.81 2.25 8.20
C LYS A 168 -6.96 2.29 9.21
N ASN A 169 -6.80 3.03 10.28
CA ASN A 169 -7.82 3.39 11.25
C ASN A 169 -8.63 2.21 11.82
N ILE A 170 -7.96 1.07 12.05
CA ILE A 170 -8.58 -0.14 12.62
C ILE A 170 -9.24 0.12 13.98
N PRO A 171 -8.68 0.96 14.88
CA PRO A 171 -9.35 1.28 16.13
C PRO A 171 -10.74 1.87 15.95
N ALA A 172 -10.96 2.75 14.96
CA ALA A 172 -12.31 3.31 14.71
C ALA A 172 -13.30 2.25 14.21
N LEU A 173 -12.85 1.29 13.38
CA LEU A 173 -13.68 0.13 12.98
C LEU A 173 -14.10 -0.68 14.21
N LEU A 174 -13.12 -1.00 15.07
CA LEU A 174 -13.38 -1.79 16.27
C LEU A 174 -14.30 -1.04 17.27
N GLU A 175 -14.12 0.28 17.41
CA GLU A 175 -15.01 1.11 18.22
C GLU A 175 -16.44 1.16 17.67
N ALA A 176 -16.61 1.30 16.36
CA ALA A 176 -17.93 1.26 15.72
C ALA A 176 -18.62 -0.10 15.94
N TYR A 177 -17.89 -1.20 15.79
CA TYR A 177 -18.40 -2.55 16.09
C TYR A 177 -18.74 -2.70 17.58
N GLY A 178 -17.87 -2.23 18.47
CA GLY A 178 -18.07 -2.29 19.92
C GLY A 178 -19.30 -1.50 20.42
N ARG A 179 -19.64 -0.41 19.75
CA ARG A 179 -20.85 0.39 20.06
C ARG A 179 -22.14 -0.18 19.49
N SER A 180 -22.10 -1.23 18.67
CA SER A 180 -23.27 -1.78 18.00
C SER A 180 -23.62 -3.19 18.49
N PRO A 181 -24.52 -3.34 19.48
CA PRO A 181 -24.99 -4.67 19.90
C PRO A 181 -25.59 -5.51 18.76
N VAL A 182 -26.22 -4.87 17.80
CA VAL A 182 -26.81 -5.55 16.62
C VAL A 182 -25.74 -6.20 15.76
N LEU A 183 -24.62 -5.50 15.51
CA LEU A 183 -23.50 -6.10 14.75
C LEU A 183 -22.86 -7.24 15.53
N GLN A 184 -22.66 -7.09 16.83
CA GLN A 184 -22.07 -8.11 17.70
C GLN A 184 -22.93 -9.38 17.84
N GLN A 185 -24.24 -9.30 17.66
CA GLN A 185 -25.15 -10.45 17.68
C GLN A 185 -25.19 -11.19 16.35
N ARG A 186 -24.93 -10.51 15.23
CA ARG A 186 -25.12 -11.05 13.88
C ARG A 186 -23.83 -11.38 13.14
N HIS A 187 -22.71 -10.84 13.59
CA HIS A 187 -21.44 -10.92 12.87
C HIS A 187 -20.26 -11.08 13.82
N ASN A 188 -19.24 -11.80 13.36
CA ASN A 188 -17.91 -11.73 13.94
C ASN A 188 -17.10 -10.61 13.29
N LEU A 189 -16.09 -10.07 13.97
CA LEU A 189 -15.13 -9.14 13.38
C LEU A 189 -13.78 -9.86 13.22
N ILE A 190 -13.28 -9.95 11.99
CA ILE A 190 -11.98 -10.57 11.68
C ILE A 190 -11.00 -9.49 11.22
N LEU A 191 -9.86 -9.40 11.90
CA LEU A 191 -8.82 -8.41 11.65
C LEU A 191 -7.52 -9.12 11.25
N ILE A 192 -7.19 -9.12 9.96
CA ILE A 192 -5.91 -9.63 9.43
C ILE A 192 -4.94 -8.46 9.30
N LEU A 193 -4.04 -8.32 10.27
CA LEU A 193 -3.23 -7.11 10.44
C LEU A 193 -1.72 -7.32 10.20
N GLY A 194 -1.37 -8.31 9.39
CA GLY A 194 0.01 -8.72 9.14
C GLY A 194 0.48 -9.75 10.18
N CYS A 195 1.65 -10.35 9.90
CA CYS A 195 2.25 -11.35 10.78
C CYS A 195 3.03 -10.70 11.92
N ARG A 196 2.97 -11.31 13.11
CA ARG A 196 3.74 -10.92 14.29
C ARG A 196 3.97 -12.11 15.22
N ASP A 197 5.06 -12.15 15.89
CA ASP A 197 5.32 -13.10 16.99
C ASP A 197 4.95 -12.47 18.34
N ASP A 198 5.46 -11.25 18.56
CA ASP A 198 5.21 -10.46 19.76
C ASP A 198 4.90 -9.01 19.37
N SER A 199 3.75 -8.50 19.81
CA SER A 199 3.35 -7.11 19.53
C SER A 199 4.32 -6.08 20.11
N ARG A 200 5.08 -6.41 21.17
CA ARG A 200 6.08 -5.52 21.78
C ARG A 200 7.30 -5.29 20.90
N GLN A 201 7.60 -6.21 19.98
CA GLN A 201 8.73 -6.14 19.04
C GLN A 201 8.40 -5.38 17.75
N LEU A 202 7.13 -5.02 17.55
CA LEU A 202 6.70 -4.23 16.40
C LEU A 202 7.23 -2.81 16.46
N GLU A 203 7.30 -2.15 15.30
CA GLU A 203 7.56 -0.72 15.23
C GLU A 203 6.55 0.07 16.07
N LYS A 204 6.96 1.21 16.62
CA LYS A 204 6.13 2.03 17.52
C LYS A 204 4.72 2.26 17.00
N GLN A 205 4.58 2.65 15.72
CA GLN A 205 3.28 2.94 15.12
C GLN A 205 2.34 1.71 15.11
N GLN A 206 2.88 0.53 14.80
CA GLN A 206 2.11 -0.72 14.80
C GLN A 206 1.75 -1.15 16.21
N ARG A 207 2.70 -1.04 17.13
CA ARG A 207 2.50 -1.34 18.55
C ARG A 207 1.39 -0.50 19.17
N ASP A 208 1.38 0.82 18.89
CA ASP A 208 0.34 1.74 19.37
C ASP A 208 -1.06 1.34 18.85
N VAL A 209 -1.16 0.87 17.60
CA VAL A 209 -2.42 0.38 17.02
C VAL A 209 -2.88 -0.90 17.71
N PHE A 210 -1.99 -1.88 17.95
CA PHE A 210 -2.35 -3.09 18.67
C PHE A 210 -2.76 -2.83 20.11
N GLN A 211 -2.09 -1.91 20.80
CA GLN A 211 -2.49 -1.50 22.14
C GLN A 211 -3.92 -0.97 22.17
N GLN A 212 -4.26 -0.07 21.25
CA GLN A 212 -5.64 0.45 21.13
C GLN A 212 -6.65 -0.66 20.82
N ILE A 213 -6.30 -1.65 19.98
CA ILE A 213 -7.16 -2.79 19.70
C ILE A 213 -7.45 -3.57 21.00
N PHE A 214 -6.42 -3.88 21.79
CA PHE A 214 -6.59 -4.63 23.06
C PHE A 214 -7.44 -3.86 24.06
N GLU A 215 -7.20 -2.54 24.20
CA GLU A 215 -7.98 -1.66 25.05
C GLU A 215 -9.46 -1.58 24.63
N LEU A 216 -9.75 -1.56 23.32
CA LEU A 216 -11.12 -1.53 22.80
C LEU A 216 -11.83 -2.89 22.94
N VAL A 217 -11.11 -4.00 22.76
CA VAL A 217 -11.65 -5.35 23.02
C VAL A 217 -12.09 -5.47 24.47
N ASP A 218 -11.27 -5.01 25.41
CA ASP A 218 -11.60 -5.01 26.84
C ASP A 218 -12.74 -4.04 27.16
N LYS A 219 -12.65 -2.79 26.73
CA LYS A 219 -13.64 -1.73 26.96
C LYS A 219 -15.06 -2.12 26.56
N TYR A 220 -15.22 -2.81 25.43
CA TYR A 220 -16.51 -3.21 24.88
C TYR A 220 -16.85 -4.69 25.14
N ASN A 221 -16.04 -5.38 25.91
CA ASN A 221 -16.20 -6.84 26.21
C ASN A 221 -16.39 -7.66 24.94
N LEU A 222 -15.49 -7.51 23.99
CA LEU A 222 -15.55 -8.17 22.66
C LEU A 222 -14.87 -9.53 22.62
N TYR A 223 -14.62 -10.13 23.77
CA TYR A 223 -14.07 -11.48 23.89
C TYR A 223 -14.99 -12.50 23.22
N GLY A 224 -14.41 -13.37 22.41
CA GLY A 224 -15.18 -14.35 21.64
C GLY A 224 -15.93 -13.79 20.42
N LYS A 225 -15.71 -12.51 20.05
CA LYS A 225 -16.38 -11.84 18.92
C LYS A 225 -15.42 -11.22 17.91
N VAL A 226 -14.15 -11.06 18.27
CA VAL A 226 -13.13 -10.43 17.43
C VAL A 226 -11.92 -11.34 17.28
N ALA A 227 -11.61 -11.73 16.06
CA ALA A 227 -10.42 -12.50 15.74
C ALA A 227 -9.31 -11.59 15.20
N TYR A 228 -8.09 -11.72 15.75
CA TYR A 228 -6.89 -10.99 15.31
C TYR A 228 -5.66 -11.92 15.35
N PRO A 229 -5.61 -12.94 14.47
CA PRO A 229 -4.56 -13.94 14.48
C PRO A 229 -3.17 -13.33 14.34
N LYS A 230 -2.17 -14.01 14.93
CA LYS A 230 -0.78 -13.55 14.87
C LYS A 230 -0.12 -13.82 13.52
N GLN A 231 -0.51 -14.90 12.88
CA GLN A 231 0.10 -15.40 11.66
C GLN A 231 -0.97 -15.71 10.62
N HIS A 232 -0.63 -15.50 9.36
CA HIS A 232 -1.37 -15.97 8.19
C HIS A 232 -0.39 -16.12 7.03
N ARG A 233 -0.70 -17.01 6.09
CA ARG A 233 0.07 -17.14 4.86
C ARG A 233 -0.55 -16.30 3.76
N ARG A 234 0.27 -15.89 2.80
CA ARG A 234 -0.17 -15.08 1.66
C ARG A 234 -1.18 -15.83 0.77
N ASP A 235 -1.05 -17.14 0.67
CA ASP A 235 -1.94 -18.01 -0.09
C ASP A 235 -3.32 -18.20 0.56
N GLN A 236 -3.44 -17.95 1.87
CA GLN A 236 -4.72 -18.01 2.59
C GLN A 236 -5.59 -16.76 2.36
N ILE A 237 -5.01 -15.62 1.96
CA ILE A 237 -5.75 -14.35 1.83
C ILE A 237 -6.94 -14.44 0.86
N PRO A 238 -6.86 -15.10 -0.31
CA PRO A 238 -8.00 -15.23 -1.20
C PRO A 238 -9.17 -16.02 -0.63
N ALA A 239 -8.89 -16.94 0.32
CA ALA A 239 -9.90 -17.79 0.94
C ALA A 239 -10.48 -17.19 2.25
N ILE A 240 -9.83 -16.14 2.82
CA ILE A 240 -10.34 -15.40 3.98
C ILE A 240 -11.40 -14.40 3.54
#